data_32b13d05fff209c9077042d8b76a34f0
#
_entry.id   32b13d05fff209c9077042d8b76a34f0
#
_cell.length_a   1.000
_cell.length_b   1.000
_cell.length_c   1.000
_cell.angle_alpha   90.00
_cell.angle_beta   90.00
_cell.angle_gamma   90.00
#
_symmetry.space_group_name_H-M   'P 1'
#
loop_
_entity.id
_entity.type
_entity.pdbx_description
1 polymer ?
#
loop_
_entity_poly.entity_id
_entity_poly.type
_entity_poly.pdbx_seq_one_letter_code
_entity_poly.pdbx_strand_id
1 'polypeptide(L)'
;IKLRAERLGTVNETFYLYAETDMHEISRAIEKLEPDYVIIDSIQTMTQPDVTSVAGSVSQVRETTAELLKLAKTNGIAIFIVGHVTKEGSIAGPRMLEHMVDTVLYFEGDKHHTFRILRAVKNRFGSTNEIGIFEMQTHGLVEVMNPSQVFLEERLEGATGSSIVVAMEGSRPILVEIQALVTPTMFGNAKRTTTGLDLNRVSLNMAVFEKRAGLNIQ
;
A
#
# COMPACT_ATOMS: atom_id res chain seq x y z
N ILE A 1 -7.41 -6.50 19.70
CA ILE A 1 -8.38 -6.53 18.58
C ILE A 1 -9.77 -6.15 19.12
N LYS A 2 -10.33 -6.84 20.13
CA LYS A 2 -11.70 -6.60 20.67
C LYS A 2 -11.97 -5.10 20.94
N LEU A 3 -11.12 -4.44 21.74
CA LEU A 3 -11.27 -3.00 22.04
C LEU A 3 -11.24 -2.09 20.80
N ARG A 4 -10.51 -2.49 19.76
CA ARG A 4 -10.49 -1.75 18.49
C ARG A 4 -11.77 -1.98 17.70
N ALA A 5 -12.25 -3.21 17.63
CA ALA A 5 -13.49 -3.56 16.95
C ALA A 5 -14.70 -2.87 17.61
N GLU A 6 -14.76 -2.84 18.94
CA GLU A 6 -15.78 -2.09 19.70
C GLU A 6 -15.77 -0.58 19.36
N ARG A 7 -14.58 0.03 19.27
CA ARG A 7 -14.43 1.43 18.89
C ARG A 7 -14.87 1.73 17.45
N LEU A 8 -14.70 0.76 16.55
CA LEU A 8 -15.12 0.86 15.15
C LEU A 8 -16.62 0.54 14.96
N GLY A 9 -17.32 0.09 16.01
CA GLY A 9 -18.72 -0.29 15.95
C GLY A 9 -19.02 -1.51 15.06
N THR A 10 -18.01 -2.35 14.79
CA THR A 10 -18.09 -3.47 13.83
C THR A 10 -18.34 -4.82 14.49
N VAL A 11 -18.49 -4.86 15.81
CA VAL A 11 -18.74 -6.12 16.55
C VAL A 11 -20.21 -6.51 16.41
N ASN A 12 -20.46 -7.66 15.83
CA ASN A 12 -21.78 -8.28 15.72
C ASN A 12 -21.69 -9.78 16.09
N GLU A 13 -22.81 -10.48 16.12
CA GLU A 13 -22.88 -11.89 16.50
C GLU A 13 -22.19 -12.85 15.52
N THR A 14 -21.92 -12.38 14.28
CA THR A 14 -21.24 -13.16 13.23
C THR A 14 -19.74 -12.89 13.18
N PHE A 15 -19.22 -12.04 14.07
CA PHE A 15 -17.80 -11.73 14.15
C PHE A 15 -17.09 -12.63 15.16
N TYR A 16 -16.30 -13.55 14.67
CA TYR A 16 -15.51 -14.48 15.47
C TYR A 16 -14.04 -14.03 15.54
N LEU A 17 -13.46 -14.13 16.73
CA LEU A 17 -12.05 -13.87 16.95
C LEU A 17 -11.39 -15.11 17.51
N TYR A 18 -10.43 -15.68 16.77
CA TYR A 18 -9.71 -16.88 17.13
C TYR A 18 -8.20 -16.59 17.24
N ALA A 19 -7.65 -16.76 18.44
CA ALA A 19 -6.23 -16.53 18.70
C ALA A 19 -5.47 -17.85 18.62
N GLU A 20 -5.10 -18.25 17.40
CA GLU A 20 -4.42 -19.50 17.10
C GLU A 20 -3.36 -19.25 16.00
N THR A 21 -2.30 -20.07 15.99
CA THR A 21 -1.23 -20.02 14.99
C THR A 21 -1.05 -21.35 14.27
N ASP A 22 -1.59 -22.45 14.80
CA ASP A 22 -1.53 -23.78 14.21
C ASP A 22 -2.56 -23.90 13.07
N MET A 23 -2.06 -24.18 11.86
CA MET A 23 -2.93 -24.28 10.68
C MET A 23 -3.91 -25.45 10.73
N HIS A 24 -3.58 -26.55 11.40
CA HIS A 24 -4.52 -27.67 11.55
C HIS A 24 -5.74 -27.27 12.40
N GLU A 25 -5.51 -26.55 13.50
CA GLU A 25 -6.58 -26.05 14.36
C GLU A 25 -7.41 -24.96 13.68
N ILE A 26 -6.75 -24.08 12.92
CA ILE A 26 -7.41 -23.04 12.11
C ILE A 26 -8.29 -23.69 11.03
N SER A 27 -7.78 -24.69 10.32
CA SER A 27 -8.55 -25.41 9.28
C SER A 27 -9.80 -26.08 9.86
N ARG A 28 -9.68 -26.75 11.01
CA ARG A 28 -10.82 -27.34 11.71
C ARG A 28 -11.86 -26.32 12.14
N ALA A 29 -11.39 -25.15 12.61
CA ALA A 29 -12.29 -24.06 13.00
C ALA A 29 -13.06 -23.50 11.79
N ILE A 30 -12.38 -23.31 10.65
CA ILE A 30 -12.99 -22.85 9.40
C ILE A 30 -14.04 -23.86 8.92
N GLU A 31 -13.71 -25.16 8.89
CA GLU A 31 -14.63 -26.22 8.46
C GLU A 31 -15.87 -26.32 9.38
N LYS A 32 -15.70 -26.08 10.69
CA LYS A 32 -16.79 -26.13 11.66
C LYS A 32 -17.71 -24.91 11.61
N LEU A 33 -17.13 -23.72 11.38
CA LEU A 33 -17.86 -22.43 11.42
C LEU A 33 -18.46 -22.06 10.06
N GLU A 34 -17.92 -22.63 8.97
CA GLU A 34 -18.32 -22.33 7.58
C GLU A 34 -18.46 -20.80 7.32
N PRO A 35 -17.42 -20.00 7.63
CA PRO A 35 -17.53 -18.55 7.50
C PRO A 35 -17.50 -18.11 6.03
N ASP A 36 -18.17 -17.01 5.68
CA ASP A 36 -18.09 -16.40 4.35
C ASP A 36 -16.72 -15.76 4.08
N TYR A 37 -16.09 -15.22 5.13
CA TYR A 37 -14.82 -14.50 5.06
C TYR A 37 -13.89 -14.94 6.18
N VAL A 38 -12.61 -15.09 5.85
CA VAL A 38 -11.54 -15.36 6.83
C VAL A 38 -10.44 -14.31 6.68
N ILE A 39 -9.95 -13.78 7.79
CA ILE A 39 -8.81 -12.88 7.82
C ILE A 39 -7.71 -13.50 8.67
N ILE A 40 -6.54 -13.71 8.08
CA ILE A 40 -5.33 -14.21 8.75
C ILE A 40 -4.39 -13.02 9.02
N ASP A 41 -4.20 -12.65 10.28
CA ASP A 41 -3.31 -11.55 10.72
C ASP A 41 -2.32 -12.06 11.78
N SER A 42 -1.08 -12.35 11.37
CA SER A 42 -0.44 -12.26 10.06
C SER A 42 0.09 -13.63 9.60
N ILE A 43 0.32 -13.77 8.33
CA ILE A 43 0.84 -15.01 7.75
C ILE A 43 2.19 -15.43 8.33
N GLN A 44 2.99 -14.46 8.78
CA GLN A 44 4.31 -14.71 9.36
C GLN A 44 4.26 -15.39 10.73
N THR A 45 3.15 -15.33 11.42
CA THR A 45 2.99 -15.96 12.74
C THR A 45 2.39 -17.37 12.65
N MET A 46 1.86 -17.73 11.50
CA MET A 46 1.24 -19.04 11.28
C MET A 46 2.29 -20.15 11.20
N THR A 47 1.91 -21.33 11.65
CA THR A 47 2.74 -22.54 11.63
C THR A 47 1.99 -23.70 11.02
N GLN A 48 2.65 -24.39 10.10
CA GLN A 48 2.22 -25.68 9.58
C GLN A 48 3.00 -26.76 10.34
N PRO A 49 2.34 -27.61 11.14
CA PRO A 49 3.03 -28.59 11.99
C PRO A 49 3.95 -29.57 11.23
N ASP A 50 3.59 -29.90 9.99
CA ASP A 50 4.35 -30.82 9.14
C ASP A 50 5.64 -30.18 8.56
N VAL A 51 5.86 -28.90 8.77
CA VAL A 51 7.02 -28.16 8.29
C VAL A 51 7.97 -27.84 9.44
N THR A 52 9.17 -28.37 9.39
CA THR A 52 10.16 -28.30 10.48
C THR A 52 10.81 -26.92 10.69
N SER A 53 10.60 -25.98 9.75
CA SER A 53 11.19 -24.63 9.83
C SER A 53 10.38 -23.71 10.79
N VAL A 54 11.04 -22.68 11.28
CA VAL A 54 10.44 -21.73 12.22
C VAL A 54 9.34 -20.87 11.55
N ALA A 55 8.39 -20.38 12.37
CA ALA A 55 7.38 -19.44 11.92
C ALA A 55 8.00 -18.23 11.20
N GLY A 56 7.35 -17.74 10.16
CA GLY A 56 7.83 -16.64 9.34
C GLY A 56 8.93 -16.99 8.33
N SER A 57 9.44 -18.22 8.33
CA SER A 57 10.35 -18.69 7.27
C SER A 57 9.63 -18.84 5.92
N VAL A 58 10.40 -18.81 4.82
CA VAL A 58 9.87 -18.96 3.43
C VAL A 58 8.99 -20.21 3.30
N SER A 59 9.49 -21.34 3.82
CA SER A 59 8.79 -22.62 3.73
C SER A 59 7.48 -22.61 4.52
N GLN A 60 7.48 -22.09 5.76
CA GLN A 60 6.27 -21.98 6.56
C GLN A 60 5.22 -21.09 5.88
N VAL A 61 5.61 -19.90 5.46
CA VAL A 61 4.72 -18.94 4.79
C VAL A 61 4.13 -19.53 3.51
N ARG A 62 4.94 -20.25 2.74
CA ARG A 62 4.51 -20.89 1.49
C ARG A 62 3.52 -22.01 1.72
N GLU A 63 3.83 -22.95 2.61
CA GLU A 63 2.98 -24.13 2.86
C GLU A 63 1.67 -23.71 3.54
N THR A 64 1.73 -22.78 4.50
CA THR A 64 0.55 -22.17 5.12
C THR A 64 -0.36 -21.50 4.08
N THR A 65 0.23 -20.73 3.16
CA THR A 65 -0.54 -20.07 2.10
C THR A 65 -1.15 -21.08 1.14
N ALA A 66 -0.44 -22.17 0.81
CA ALA A 66 -0.95 -23.22 -0.05
C ALA A 66 -2.18 -23.91 0.57
N GLU A 67 -2.15 -24.19 1.88
CA GLU A 67 -3.30 -24.76 2.59
C GLU A 67 -4.49 -23.80 2.66
N LEU A 68 -4.25 -22.50 2.95
CA LEU A 68 -5.30 -21.47 2.92
C LEU A 68 -5.95 -21.34 1.54
N LEU A 69 -5.18 -21.41 0.47
CA LEU A 69 -5.70 -21.40 -0.91
C LEU A 69 -6.54 -22.62 -1.22
N LYS A 70 -6.16 -23.79 -0.72
CA LYS A 70 -6.94 -25.02 -0.85
C LYS A 70 -8.26 -24.89 -0.12
N LEU A 71 -8.24 -24.43 1.15
CA LEU A 71 -9.45 -24.20 1.94
C LEU A 71 -10.40 -23.20 1.25
N ALA A 72 -9.86 -22.07 0.76
CA ALA A 72 -10.63 -21.07 0.04
C ALA A 72 -11.38 -21.66 -1.16
N LYS A 73 -10.69 -22.48 -1.97
CA LYS A 73 -11.27 -23.09 -3.17
C LYS A 73 -12.24 -24.21 -2.86
N THR A 74 -11.93 -25.05 -1.86
CA THR A 74 -12.77 -26.19 -1.51
C THR A 74 -14.08 -25.76 -0.89
N ASN A 75 -14.04 -24.75 -0.02
CA ASN A 75 -15.20 -24.29 0.74
C ASN A 75 -15.88 -23.06 0.15
N GLY A 76 -15.35 -22.47 -0.94
CA GLY A 76 -15.89 -21.24 -1.54
C GLY A 76 -15.76 -19.98 -0.67
N ILE A 77 -14.76 -19.94 0.20
CA ILE A 77 -14.53 -18.88 1.19
C ILE A 77 -13.57 -17.83 0.65
N ALA A 78 -13.85 -16.55 0.87
CA ALA A 78 -12.89 -15.48 0.60
C ALA A 78 -11.91 -15.35 1.77
N ILE A 79 -10.60 -15.56 1.51
CA ILE A 79 -9.55 -15.49 2.53
C ILE A 79 -8.66 -14.28 2.28
N PHE A 80 -8.56 -13.39 3.28
CA PHE A 80 -7.65 -12.26 3.31
C PHE A 80 -6.42 -12.63 4.12
N ILE A 81 -5.25 -12.52 3.51
CA ILE A 81 -3.96 -12.80 4.13
C ILE A 81 -3.23 -11.49 4.37
N VAL A 82 -3.04 -11.11 5.63
CA VAL A 82 -2.25 -9.95 6.02
C VAL A 82 -0.79 -10.36 6.12
N GLY A 83 0.07 -9.63 5.41
CA GLY A 83 1.51 -9.83 5.44
C GLY A 83 2.24 -8.50 5.65
N HIS A 84 3.35 -8.53 6.38
CA HIS A 84 4.19 -7.36 6.62
C HIS A 84 5.38 -7.33 5.68
N VAL A 85 5.60 -6.19 5.02
CA VAL A 85 6.80 -5.94 4.19
C VAL A 85 7.86 -5.29 5.07
N THR A 86 9.04 -5.89 5.17
CA THR A 86 10.18 -5.24 5.82
C THR A 86 10.89 -4.31 4.84
N LYS A 87 11.42 -3.18 5.34
CA LYS A 87 12.15 -2.18 4.52
C LYS A 87 13.39 -2.75 3.80
N GLU A 88 13.91 -3.87 4.26
CA GLU A 88 15.16 -4.47 3.77
C GLU A 88 14.94 -5.60 2.75
N GLY A 89 13.70 -5.96 2.43
CA GLY A 89 13.38 -6.94 1.38
C GLY A 89 13.91 -8.36 1.59
N SER A 90 14.52 -8.66 2.75
CA SER A 90 15.26 -9.90 2.99
C SER A 90 14.49 -10.96 3.79
N ILE A 91 13.34 -10.65 4.39
CA ILE A 91 12.49 -11.67 4.99
C ILE A 91 11.54 -12.17 3.91
N ALA A 92 11.64 -13.43 3.62
CA ALA A 92 10.81 -14.16 2.69
C ALA A 92 9.33 -13.97 3.02
N GLY A 93 8.67 -13.21 2.22
CA GLY A 93 7.29 -12.98 2.49
C GLY A 93 6.53 -12.49 1.26
N PRO A 94 6.27 -11.19 1.12
CA PRO A 94 5.20 -10.72 0.26
C PRO A 94 5.37 -11.09 -1.22
N ARG A 95 6.56 -10.93 -1.80
CA ARG A 95 6.78 -11.19 -3.24
C ARG A 95 6.49 -12.64 -3.66
N MET A 96 6.77 -13.61 -2.79
CA MET A 96 6.46 -15.00 -3.10
C MET A 96 4.93 -15.23 -3.09
N LEU A 97 4.23 -14.63 -2.13
CA LEU A 97 2.77 -14.74 -2.01
C LEU A 97 2.05 -14.10 -3.19
N GLU A 98 2.61 -13.03 -3.78
CA GLU A 98 2.06 -12.36 -4.95
C GLU A 98 1.81 -13.32 -6.13
N HIS A 99 2.64 -14.34 -6.30
CA HIS A 99 2.44 -15.34 -7.36
C HIS A 99 1.36 -16.37 -7.01
N MET A 100 1.11 -16.60 -5.73
CA MET A 100 0.18 -17.63 -5.26
C MET A 100 -1.26 -17.13 -5.20
N VAL A 101 -1.48 -15.91 -4.72
CA VAL A 101 -2.82 -15.34 -4.49
C VAL A 101 -3.43 -14.74 -5.76
N ASP A 102 -4.73 -14.55 -5.76
CA ASP A 102 -5.45 -13.99 -6.91
C ASP A 102 -5.38 -12.46 -6.98
N THR A 103 -5.39 -11.81 -5.83
CA THR A 103 -5.32 -10.35 -5.71
C THR A 103 -4.25 -9.95 -4.70
N VAL A 104 -3.48 -8.92 -5.01
CA VAL A 104 -2.48 -8.32 -4.12
C VAL A 104 -2.79 -6.85 -3.96
N LEU A 105 -2.98 -6.44 -2.72
CA LEU A 105 -3.22 -5.04 -2.34
C LEU A 105 -2.06 -4.56 -1.47
N TYR A 106 -1.45 -3.44 -1.84
CA TYR A 106 -0.49 -2.74 -1.02
C TYR A 106 -1.18 -1.63 -0.26
N PHE A 107 -0.93 -1.60 1.04
CA PHE A 107 -1.40 -0.56 1.94
C PHE A 107 -0.21 0.32 2.32
N GLU A 108 -0.11 1.45 1.64
CA GLU A 108 1.02 2.37 1.74
C GLU A 108 0.66 3.55 2.66
N GLY A 109 1.64 4.05 3.40
CA GLY A 109 1.45 5.24 4.22
C GLY A 109 2.75 5.75 4.78
N ASP A 110 2.90 7.06 4.84
CA ASP A 110 4.00 7.73 5.50
C ASP A 110 3.69 7.91 7.01
N LYS A 111 4.73 7.90 7.84
CA LYS A 111 4.61 8.16 9.28
C LYS A 111 4.22 9.61 9.59
N HIS A 112 4.51 10.52 8.69
CA HIS A 112 4.30 11.96 8.84
C HIS A 112 2.93 12.42 8.30
N HIS A 113 2.23 11.56 7.52
CA HIS A 113 0.94 11.90 6.95
C HIS A 113 -0.18 11.00 7.50
N THR A 114 -1.35 11.58 7.71
CA THR A 114 -2.56 10.86 8.16
C THR A 114 -3.17 9.99 7.07
N PHE A 115 -2.76 10.22 5.80
CA PHE A 115 -3.30 9.51 4.66
C PHE A 115 -2.68 8.13 4.45
N ARG A 116 -3.49 7.23 3.91
CA ARG A 116 -3.13 5.87 3.52
C ARG A 116 -3.63 5.62 2.11
N ILE A 117 -2.80 4.97 1.30
CA ILE A 117 -3.12 4.60 -0.08
C ILE A 117 -3.25 3.09 -0.15
N LEU A 118 -4.37 2.61 -0.66
CA LEU A 118 -4.59 1.22 -1.01
C LEU A 118 -4.43 1.06 -2.51
N ARG A 119 -3.43 0.29 -2.92
CA ARG A 119 -3.07 0.10 -4.33
C ARG A 119 -3.18 -1.38 -4.72
N ALA A 120 -3.90 -1.68 -5.79
CA ALA A 120 -3.89 -2.99 -6.39
C ALA A 120 -2.61 -3.18 -7.20
N VAL A 121 -1.79 -4.19 -6.85
CA VAL A 121 -0.56 -4.55 -7.57
C VAL A 121 -0.80 -5.73 -8.50
N LYS A 122 -1.70 -6.63 -8.10
CA LYS A 122 -2.16 -7.76 -8.90
C LYS A 122 -3.66 -7.95 -8.69
N ASN A 123 -4.37 -8.22 -9.76
CA ASN A 123 -5.77 -8.58 -9.71
C ASN A 123 -6.12 -9.47 -10.92
N ARG A 124 -6.42 -10.75 -10.67
CA ARG A 124 -6.80 -11.68 -11.74
C ARG A 124 -8.19 -11.41 -12.32
N PHE A 125 -9.02 -10.69 -11.59
CA PHE A 125 -10.44 -10.49 -11.92
C PHE A 125 -10.76 -9.09 -12.40
N GLY A 126 -9.76 -8.18 -12.48
CA GLY A 126 -10.00 -6.80 -12.89
C GLY A 126 -8.72 -5.97 -13.04
N SER A 127 -8.93 -4.66 -13.18
CA SER A 127 -7.85 -3.69 -13.32
C SER A 127 -7.04 -3.53 -12.04
N THR A 128 -5.76 -3.22 -12.19
CA THR A 128 -4.86 -2.79 -11.10
C THR A 128 -4.61 -1.27 -11.12
N ASN A 129 -5.31 -0.55 -11.99
CA ASN A 129 -5.11 0.89 -12.17
C ASN A 129 -5.87 1.74 -11.15
N GLU A 130 -6.69 1.12 -10.30
CA GLU A 130 -7.46 1.86 -9.29
C GLU A 130 -6.68 1.97 -7.98
N ILE A 131 -6.81 3.13 -7.32
CA ILE A 131 -6.30 3.38 -5.98
C ILE A 131 -7.41 3.87 -5.06
N GLY A 132 -7.36 3.45 -3.80
CA GLY A 132 -8.17 4.01 -2.71
C GLY A 132 -7.30 4.93 -1.84
N ILE A 133 -7.79 6.11 -1.50
CA ILE A 133 -7.13 7.03 -0.59
C ILE A 133 -7.99 7.17 0.66
N PHE A 134 -7.37 6.96 1.82
CA PHE A 134 -8.04 6.98 3.11
C PHE A 134 -7.31 7.89 4.08
N GLU A 135 -8.05 8.51 4.96
CA GLU A 135 -7.51 9.26 6.09
C GLU A 135 -7.65 8.44 7.38
N MET A 136 -6.59 8.43 8.19
CA MET A 136 -6.62 7.78 9.50
C MET A 136 -7.22 8.73 10.54
N GLN A 137 -8.45 8.45 10.95
CA GLN A 137 -9.17 9.21 11.97
C GLN A 137 -9.29 8.42 13.29
N THR A 138 -9.80 9.05 14.33
CA THR A 138 -9.98 8.41 15.66
C THR A 138 -10.90 7.19 15.63
N HIS A 139 -11.88 7.19 14.72
CA HIS A 139 -12.85 6.11 14.54
C HIS A 139 -12.50 5.16 13.37
N GLY A 140 -11.27 5.25 12.82
CA GLY A 140 -10.77 4.33 11.80
C GLY A 140 -10.36 5.02 10.51
N LEU A 141 -10.33 4.25 9.42
CA LEU A 141 -10.03 4.73 8.08
C LEU A 141 -11.29 5.29 7.43
N VAL A 142 -11.21 6.51 6.95
CA VAL A 142 -12.28 7.21 6.22
C VAL A 142 -11.84 7.45 4.79
N GLU A 143 -12.69 7.16 3.83
CA GLU A 143 -12.40 7.39 2.42
C GLU A 143 -12.26 8.88 2.12
N VAL A 144 -11.23 9.23 1.35
CA VAL A 144 -11.00 10.58 0.83
C VAL A 144 -11.63 10.68 -0.56
N MET A 145 -12.81 11.28 -0.63
CA MET A 145 -13.56 11.42 -1.87
C MET A 145 -12.87 12.31 -2.90
N ASN A 146 -12.20 13.36 -2.46
CA ASN A 146 -11.46 14.31 -3.31
C ASN A 146 -10.00 14.45 -2.88
N PRO A 147 -9.09 13.56 -3.34
CA PRO A 147 -7.68 13.64 -3.00
C PRO A 147 -7.01 14.95 -3.46
N SER A 148 -7.45 15.52 -4.57
CA SER A 148 -6.90 16.78 -5.08
C SER A 148 -7.05 17.94 -4.08
N GLN A 149 -8.15 17.98 -3.36
CA GLN A 149 -8.37 18.98 -2.32
C GLN A 149 -7.32 18.86 -1.22
N VAL A 150 -7.07 17.64 -0.73
CA VAL A 150 -6.09 17.35 0.31
C VAL A 150 -4.68 17.80 -0.09
N PHE A 151 -4.25 17.49 -1.32
CA PHE A 151 -2.93 17.88 -1.81
C PHE A 151 -2.77 19.40 -2.07
N LEU A 152 -3.88 20.13 -2.13
CA LEU A 152 -3.89 21.56 -2.37
C LEU A 152 -4.23 22.40 -1.13
N GLU A 153 -4.65 21.79 -0.02
CA GLU A 153 -5.05 22.51 1.21
C GLU A 153 -3.90 23.33 1.84
N GLU A 154 -2.67 22.85 1.76
CA GLU A 154 -1.49 23.52 2.31
C GLU A 154 -0.87 24.54 1.33
N ARG A 155 -1.47 24.75 0.16
CA ARG A 155 -0.95 25.64 -0.85
C ARG A 155 -1.04 27.10 -0.40
N LEU A 156 0.08 27.80 -0.51
CA LEU A 156 0.13 29.26 -0.34
C LEU A 156 -0.32 29.93 -1.66
N GLU A 157 -1.49 30.57 -1.64
CA GLU A 157 -1.98 31.32 -2.80
C GLU A 157 -1.03 32.47 -3.15
N GLY A 158 -0.69 32.57 -4.43
CA GLY A 158 0.21 33.64 -4.92
C GLY A 158 1.70 33.39 -4.68
N ALA A 159 2.11 32.25 -4.15
CA ALA A 159 3.53 31.90 -4.02
C ALA A 159 4.19 31.76 -5.39
N THR A 160 5.33 32.46 -5.57
CA THR A 160 6.16 32.33 -6.79
C THR A 160 6.88 30.97 -6.79
N GLY A 161 7.06 30.40 -7.98
CA GLY A 161 7.73 29.09 -8.11
C GLY A 161 6.83 27.90 -7.81
N SER A 162 5.52 28.09 -7.75
CA SER A 162 4.51 27.03 -7.56
C SER A 162 3.59 26.92 -8.78
N SER A 163 3.28 25.70 -9.16
CA SER A 163 2.34 25.42 -10.25
C SER A 163 1.52 24.18 -9.92
N ILE A 164 0.23 24.20 -10.28
CA ILE A 164 -0.64 23.03 -10.19
C ILE A 164 -0.56 22.25 -11.49
N VAL A 165 -0.33 20.96 -11.36
CA VAL A 165 -0.31 20.04 -12.50
C VAL A 165 -1.23 18.84 -12.21
N VAL A 166 -1.61 18.13 -13.27
CA VAL A 166 -2.37 16.88 -13.17
C VAL A 166 -1.38 15.72 -13.20
N ALA A 167 -1.34 14.94 -12.12
CA ALA A 167 -0.69 13.64 -12.09
C ALA A 167 -1.73 12.54 -12.31
N MET A 168 -1.35 11.48 -13.02
CA MET A 168 -2.19 10.30 -13.17
C MET A 168 -1.73 9.21 -12.21
N GLU A 169 -2.60 8.83 -11.29
CA GLU A 169 -2.40 7.66 -10.43
C GLU A 169 -3.38 6.56 -10.86
N GLY A 170 -2.85 5.60 -11.62
CA GLY A 170 -3.66 4.63 -12.30
C GLY A 170 -4.56 5.28 -13.37
N SER A 171 -5.85 5.15 -13.24
CA SER A 171 -6.87 5.81 -14.07
C SER A 171 -7.36 7.15 -13.49
N ARG A 172 -6.97 7.51 -12.27
CA ARG A 172 -7.47 8.67 -11.54
C ARG A 172 -6.58 9.90 -11.74
N PRO A 173 -7.10 11.02 -12.28
CA PRO A 173 -6.37 12.28 -12.29
C PRO A 173 -6.36 12.91 -10.88
N ILE A 174 -5.19 13.34 -10.42
CA ILE A 174 -5.00 14.00 -9.13
C ILE A 174 -4.27 15.32 -9.37
N LEU A 175 -4.80 16.40 -8.82
CA LEU A 175 -4.12 17.69 -8.84
C LEU A 175 -3.04 17.70 -7.75
N VAL A 176 -1.81 18.03 -8.16
CA VAL A 176 -0.66 18.14 -7.26
C VAL A 176 0.04 19.47 -7.49
N GLU A 177 0.63 20.01 -6.43
CA GLU A 177 1.47 21.18 -6.52
C GLU A 177 2.91 20.78 -6.80
N ILE A 178 3.53 21.40 -7.82
CA ILE A 178 4.97 21.33 -8.05
C ILE A 178 5.58 22.66 -7.64
N GLN A 179 6.59 22.59 -6.78
CA GLN A 179 7.31 23.76 -6.29
C GLN A 179 8.73 23.75 -6.81
N ALA A 180 9.21 24.92 -7.22
CA ALA A 180 10.59 25.16 -7.64
C ALA A 180 11.18 26.34 -6.86
N LEU A 181 12.27 26.09 -6.17
CA LEU A 181 13.05 27.12 -5.50
C LEU A 181 14.33 27.38 -6.27
N VAL A 182 14.53 28.61 -6.70
CA VAL A 182 15.73 29.05 -7.41
C VAL A 182 16.44 30.11 -6.57
N THR A 183 17.72 29.90 -6.30
CA THR A 183 18.56 30.85 -5.57
C THR A 183 19.86 31.12 -6.34
N PRO A 184 20.41 32.33 -6.31
CA PRO A 184 21.73 32.58 -6.88
C PRO A 184 22.79 31.69 -6.22
N THR A 185 23.71 31.16 -7.03
CA THR A 185 24.86 30.42 -6.51
C THR A 185 26.06 31.37 -6.36
N MET A 186 26.70 31.34 -5.19
CA MET A 186 27.93 32.09 -4.95
C MET A 186 29.19 31.27 -5.34
N PHE A 187 29.08 29.99 -5.57
CA PHE A 187 30.19 29.07 -5.85
C PHE A 187 29.96 28.41 -7.19
N GLY A 188 30.63 28.84 -8.18
CA GLY A 188 30.85 28.43 -9.58
C GLY A 188 30.03 27.29 -10.24
N ASN A 189 29.45 26.36 -9.53
CA ASN A 189 28.66 25.26 -10.09
C ASN A 189 27.23 25.25 -9.56
N ALA A 190 26.28 25.41 -10.45
CA ALA A 190 24.85 25.27 -10.10
C ALA A 190 24.55 23.82 -9.67
N LYS A 191 23.90 23.68 -8.51
CA LYS A 191 23.46 22.39 -7.98
C LYS A 191 21.93 22.27 -8.14
N ARG A 192 21.48 21.15 -8.66
CA ARG A 192 20.05 20.82 -8.75
C ARG A 192 19.73 19.64 -7.83
N THR A 193 18.63 19.75 -7.14
CA THR A 193 18.10 18.70 -6.28
C THR A 193 16.62 18.55 -6.56
N THR A 194 16.13 17.33 -6.62
CA THR A 194 14.70 17.05 -6.79
C THR A 194 14.21 16.15 -5.65
N THR A 195 12.97 16.38 -5.25
CA THR A 195 12.24 15.51 -4.32
C THR A 195 10.92 15.12 -5.00
N GLY A 196 10.63 13.82 -5.04
CA GLY A 196 9.44 13.29 -5.72
C GLY A 196 9.51 13.28 -7.25
N LEU A 197 10.60 13.78 -7.85
CA LEU A 197 10.83 13.80 -9.30
C LEU A 197 12.18 13.15 -9.64
N ASP A 198 12.26 12.48 -10.78
CA ASP A 198 13.52 11.94 -11.31
C ASP A 198 14.43 13.07 -11.80
N LEU A 199 15.62 13.19 -11.23
CA LEU A 199 16.57 14.26 -11.53
C LEU A 199 17.04 14.23 -13.00
N ASN A 200 17.26 13.05 -13.57
CA ASN A 200 17.72 12.92 -14.97
C ASN A 200 16.63 13.40 -15.92
N ARG A 201 15.38 13.06 -15.65
CA ARG A 201 14.23 13.49 -16.43
C ARG A 201 14.01 14.99 -16.35
N VAL A 202 14.16 15.59 -15.17
CA VAL A 202 14.11 17.05 -15.00
C VAL A 202 15.23 17.72 -15.76
N SER A 203 16.47 17.23 -15.66
CA SER A 203 17.63 17.77 -16.37
C SER A 203 17.47 17.70 -17.89
N LEU A 204 16.93 16.60 -18.43
CA LEU A 204 16.62 16.46 -19.83
C LEU A 204 15.58 17.47 -20.30
N ASN A 205 14.49 17.62 -19.55
CA ASN A 205 13.45 18.60 -19.89
C ASN A 205 14.00 20.03 -19.88
N MET A 206 14.83 20.38 -18.89
CA MET A 206 15.48 21.69 -18.82
C MET A 206 16.35 21.96 -20.05
N ALA A 207 17.18 20.99 -20.47
CA ALA A 207 18.00 21.11 -21.69
C ALA A 207 17.14 21.32 -22.96
N VAL A 208 15.97 20.66 -23.04
CA VAL A 208 15.01 20.87 -24.13
C VAL A 208 14.43 22.29 -24.08
N PHE A 209 14.02 22.78 -22.92
CA PHE A 209 13.49 24.14 -22.74
C PHE A 209 14.53 25.20 -23.11
N GLU A 210 15.77 25.06 -22.63
CA GLU A 210 16.86 25.94 -22.98
C GLU A 210 17.07 26.00 -24.50
N LYS A 211 17.17 24.84 -25.16
CA LYS A 211 17.45 24.77 -26.59
C LYS A 211 16.28 25.21 -27.47
N ARG A 212 15.03 24.88 -27.07
CA ARG A 212 13.84 25.13 -27.90
C ARG A 212 13.11 26.42 -27.59
N ALA A 213 13.09 26.84 -26.35
CA ALA A 213 12.39 28.02 -25.89
C ALA A 213 13.33 29.22 -25.63
N GLY A 214 14.65 29.03 -25.73
CA GLY A 214 15.63 30.09 -25.46
C GLY A 214 15.65 30.57 -24.00
N LEU A 215 15.16 29.75 -23.08
CA LEU A 215 15.14 30.09 -21.66
C LEU A 215 16.52 29.81 -21.06
N ASN A 216 17.12 30.81 -20.44
CA ASN A 216 18.34 30.60 -19.67
C ASN A 216 17.97 30.13 -18.26
N ILE A 217 18.14 28.83 -18.02
CA ILE A 217 17.79 28.14 -16.76
C ILE A 217 18.99 27.42 -16.12
N GLN A 218 20.20 27.90 -16.47
CA GLN A 218 21.46 27.41 -15.88
C GLN A 218 21.66 27.90 -14.46
#